data_05618b765c90b528dc30ab3be0752a26
#
_entry.id   05618b765c90b528dc30ab3be0752a26
#
_cell.length_a   1.000
_cell.length_b   1.000
_cell.length_c   1.000
_cell.angle_alpha   90.00
_cell.angle_beta   90.00
_cell.angle_gamma   90.00
#
_symmetry.space_group_name_H-M   'P 1'
#
loop_
_entity.id
_entity.type
_entity.pdbx_description
1 polymer ?
#
loop_
_entity_poly.entity_id
_entity_poly.type
_entity_poly.pdbx_seq_one_letter_code
_entity_poly.pdbx_strand_id
1 'polypeptide(L)'
;MMTKTVEDDRPTLSSYSNDTKRRDYEWQIVWRNVFAFIYLHAGCLYGFYLIFTGNVRIWTPIFALVFTILSAMGVTAGAHRLWAHRAYKARWPLRLLLALAQTMAFQNHIYEWVRDHRVHHKFTETDADPHNAKRGFFFSHIGWLMVRKHKDVFEKGASIDMSDLEKDPIVMLQKK
;
A
#
# COMPACT_ATOMS: atom_id res chain seq x y z
N MET A 1 -39.18 47.89 23.98
CA MET A 1 -38.45 47.37 22.86
C MET A 1 -37.29 46.52 23.44
N MET A 2 -37.51 45.18 23.59
CA MET A 2 -36.54 44.29 24.20
C MET A 2 -35.66 43.71 23.09
N THR A 3 -34.38 44.01 23.09
CA THR A 3 -33.38 43.39 22.23
C THR A 3 -33.06 41.99 22.76
N LYS A 4 -33.46 40.93 22.00
CA LYS A 4 -32.98 39.57 22.24
C LYS A 4 -31.51 39.49 21.87
N THR A 5 -30.66 39.23 22.84
CA THR A 5 -29.27 38.80 22.59
C THR A 5 -29.30 37.41 21.99
N VAL A 6 -28.74 37.27 20.81
CA VAL A 6 -28.51 35.98 20.15
C VAL A 6 -27.34 35.34 20.88
N GLU A 7 -27.58 34.25 21.57
CA GLU A 7 -26.58 33.41 22.20
C GLU A 7 -25.78 32.71 21.10
N ASP A 8 -24.45 32.89 21.11
CA ASP A 8 -23.52 32.35 20.07
C ASP A 8 -23.28 30.85 20.35
N ASP A 9 -23.99 30.00 19.64
CA ASP A 9 -23.97 28.53 19.76
C ASP A 9 -22.75 27.89 19.08
N ARG A 10 -21.60 28.61 19.00
CA ARG A 10 -20.36 28.02 18.49
C ARG A 10 -19.78 27.07 19.56
N PRO A 11 -19.57 25.78 19.22
CA PRO A 11 -18.97 24.84 20.16
C PRO A 11 -17.55 25.33 20.55
N THR A 12 -17.33 25.50 21.85
CA THR A 12 -16.03 25.87 22.39
C THR A 12 -14.99 24.78 22.12
N LEU A 13 -13.75 25.17 21.89
CA LEU A 13 -12.60 24.25 21.68
C LEU A 13 -12.47 23.19 22.77
N SER A 14 -13.07 23.40 23.94
CA SER A 14 -13.15 22.46 25.07
C SER A 14 -14.05 21.23 24.77
N SER A 15 -15.04 21.35 23.90
CA SER A 15 -15.93 20.21 23.56
C SER A 15 -15.29 19.20 22.62
N TYR A 16 -14.20 19.56 21.93
CA TYR A 16 -13.44 18.67 21.02
C TYR A 16 -12.39 17.81 21.76
N SER A 17 -12.14 18.06 23.04
CA SER A 17 -11.03 17.40 23.76
C SER A 17 -11.39 16.10 24.49
N ASN A 18 -12.65 15.66 24.52
CA ASN A 18 -13.08 14.60 25.42
C ASN A 18 -13.53 13.27 24.79
N ASP A 19 -13.40 13.06 23.47
CA ASP A 19 -13.88 11.80 22.85
C ASP A 19 -12.82 11.01 22.07
N THR A 20 -11.56 11.25 22.31
CA THR A 20 -10.51 10.36 21.82
C THR A 20 -9.85 9.61 22.96
N LYS A 21 -10.55 8.70 23.63
CA LYS A 21 -9.88 7.50 24.11
C LYS A 21 -9.27 6.82 22.87
N ARG A 22 -8.02 7.17 22.55
CA ARG A 22 -7.16 6.37 21.69
C ARG A 22 -7.26 4.96 22.22
N ARG A 23 -8.08 4.13 21.57
CA ARG A 23 -8.00 2.69 21.81
C ARG A 23 -6.64 2.32 21.23
N ASP A 24 -5.70 2.03 22.12
CA ASP A 24 -4.37 1.60 21.73
C ASP A 24 -4.53 0.47 20.73
N TYR A 25 -3.92 0.66 19.56
CA TYR A 25 -3.95 -0.35 18.50
C TYR A 25 -3.16 -1.56 18.97
N GLU A 26 -3.84 -2.65 19.26
CA GLU A 26 -3.20 -3.91 19.59
C GLU A 26 -2.59 -4.54 18.34
N TRP A 27 -1.28 -4.70 18.34
CA TRP A 27 -0.50 -5.29 17.27
C TRP A 27 -0.81 -6.78 17.13
N GLN A 28 -1.58 -7.14 16.12
CA GLN A 28 -1.84 -8.54 15.79
C GLN A 28 -0.85 -9.00 14.72
N ILE A 29 0.15 -9.77 15.14
CA ILE A 29 1.21 -10.28 14.25
C ILE A 29 0.64 -11.32 13.31
N VAL A 30 0.97 -11.21 12.02
CA VAL A 30 0.68 -12.20 10.97
C VAL A 30 1.91 -13.06 10.77
N TRP A 31 2.06 -14.10 11.56
CA TRP A 31 3.23 -14.98 11.57
C TRP A 31 3.59 -15.56 10.21
N ARG A 32 2.59 -15.91 9.40
CA ARG A 32 2.81 -16.35 8.01
C ARG A 32 3.65 -15.35 7.23
N ASN A 33 3.35 -14.06 7.34
CA ASN A 33 4.09 -13.01 6.63
C ASN A 33 5.49 -12.83 7.22
N VAL A 34 5.64 -12.90 8.55
CA VAL A 34 6.96 -12.85 9.21
C VAL A 34 7.87 -13.94 8.66
N PHE A 35 7.42 -15.21 8.65
CA PHE A 35 8.20 -16.31 8.12
C PHE A 35 8.48 -16.16 6.62
N ALA A 36 7.53 -15.69 5.84
CA ALA A 36 7.74 -15.40 4.41
C ALA A 36 8.83 -14.35 4.20
N PHE A 37 8.84 -13.26 4.97
CA PHE A 37 9.89 -12.24 4.88
C PHE A 37 11.25 -12.77 5.31
N ILE A 38 11.34 -13.55 6.39
CA ILE A 38 12.59 -14.20 6.80
C ILE A 38 13.12 -15.10 5.67
N TYR A 39 12.26 -15.94 5.09
CA TYR A 39 12.63 -16.82 3.98
C TYR A 39 13.14 -16.04 2.75
N LEU A 40 12.44 -14.98 2.35
CA LEU A 40 12.82 -14.14 1.20
C LEU A 40 14.17 -13.44 1.44
N HIS A 41 14.40 -12.89 2.64
CA HIS A 41 15.66 -12.25 2.96
C HIS A 41 16.83 -13.25 3.05
N ALA A 42 16.61 -14.40 3.66
CA ALA A 42 17.63 -15.47 3.70
C ALA A 42 17.96 -15.97 2.27
N GLY A 43 16.94 -16.13 1.41
CA GLY A 43 17.15 -16.49 0.01
C GLY A 43 17.92 -15.42 -0.77
N CYS A 44 17.63 -14.15 -0.51
CA CYS A 44 18.36 -13.03 -1.11
C CYS A 44 19.84 -13.03 -0.68
N LEU A 45 20.13 -13.18 0.62
CA LEU A 45 21.49 -13.26 1.13
C LEU A 45 22.26 -14.46 0.55
N TYR A 46 21.61 -15.61 0.45
CA TYR A 46 22.18 -16.79 -0.18
C TYR A 46 22.46 -16.56 -1.68
N GLY A 47 21.56 -15.88 -2.39
CA GLY A 47 21.77 -15.49 -3.79
C GLY A 47 23.00 -14.60 -3.98
N PHE A 48 23.17 -13.58 -3.11
CA PHE A 48 24.38 -12.76 -3.12
C PHE A 48 25.65 -13.58 -2.81
N TYR A 49 25.58 -14.46 -1.82
CA TYR A 49 26.71 -15.38 -1.53
C TYR A 49 27.13 -16.17 -2.78
N LEU A 50 26.19 -16.75 -3.51
CA LEU A 50 26.48 -17.51 -4.73
C LEU A 50 27.08 -16.64 -5.84
N ILE A 51 26.64 -15.38 -5.98
CA ILE A 51 27.19 -14.43 -6.94
C ILE A 51 28.63 -14.10 -6.59
N PHE A 52 28.91 -13.73 -5.32
CA PHE A 52 30.24 -13.31 -4.87
C PHE A 52 31.25 -14.47 -4.86
N THR A 53 30.79 -15.70 -4.70
CA THR A 53 31.66 -16.91 -4.77
C THR A 53 31.80 -17.46 -6.20
N GLY A 54 31.21 -16.83 -7.20
CA GLY A 54 31.32 -17.28 -8.59
C GLY A 54 30.55 -18.57 -8.93
N ASN A 55 29.62 -18.98 -8.06
CA ASN A 55 28.86 -20.22 -8.20
C ASN A 55 27.59 -20.07 -9.07
N VAL A 56 27.44 -18.95 -9.77
CA VAL A 56 26.34 -18.72 -10.72
C VAL A 56 26.85 -18.26 -12.07
N ARG A 57 26.12 -18.62 -13.13
CA ARG A 57 26.40 -18.09 -14.46
C ARG A 57 26.01 -16.62 -14.54
N ILE A 58 26.75 -15.81 -15.28
CA ILE A 58 26.51 -14.35 -15.42
C ILE A 58 25.09 -14.02 -15.89
N TRP A 59 24.44 -14.88 -16.63
CA TRP A 59 23.05 -14.68 -17.09
C TRP A 59 22.03 -14.67 -15.95
N THR A 60 22.32 -15.34 -14.81
CA THR A 60 21.43 -15.38 -13.65
C THR A 60 21.27 -14.01 -13.00
N PRO A 61 22.35 -13.29 -12.59
CA PRO A 61 22.20 -11.94 -12.05
C PRO A 61 21.66 -10.94 -13.08
N ILE A 62 22.01 -11.07 -14.37
CA ILE A 62 21.43 -10.23 -15.43
C ILE A 62 19.93 -10.44 -15.51
N PHE A 63 19.45 -11.68 -15.53
CA PHE A 63 18.02 -11.99 -15.52
C PHE A 63 17.34 -11.44 -14.27
N ALA A 64 17.94 -11.63 -13.08
CA ALA A 64 17.39 -11.11 -11.82
C ALA A 64 17.28 -9.57 -11.85
N LEU A 65 18.27 -8.87 -12.40
CA LEU A 65 18.23 -7.42 -12.54
C LEU A 65 17.10 -6.97 -13.48
N VAL A 66 17.00 -7.58 -14.68
CA VAL A 66 15.93 -7.26 -15.64
C VAL A 66 14.55 -7.55 -15.05
N PHE A 67 14.40 -8.70 -14.40
CA PHE A 67 13.15 -9.09 -13.72
C PHE A 67 12.76 -8.08 -12.64
N THR A 68 13.71 -7.64 -11.82
CA THR A 68 13.48 -6.63 -10.77
C THR A 68 13.05 -5.29 -11.36
N ILE A 69 13.73 -4.82 -12.42
CA ILE A 69 13.35 -3.57 -13.09
C ILE A 69 11.95 -3.64 -13.67
N LEU A 70 11.60 -4.73 -14.37
CA LEU A 70 10.26 -4.91 -14.93
C LEU A 70 9.19 -4.96 -13.84
N SER A 71 9.43 -5.70 -12.76
CA SER A 71 8.52 -5.77 -11.62
C SER A 71 8.33 -4.40 -10.96
N ALA A 72 9.42 -3.65 -10.75
CA ALA A 72 9.37 -2.29 -10.21
C ALA A 72 8.59 -1.34 -11.13
N MET A 73 8.72 -1.46 -12.46
CA MET A 73 7.92 -0.69 -13.41
C MET A 73 6.42 -1.05 -13.33
N GLY A 74 6.08 -2.30 -13.11
CA GLY A 74 4.70 -2.73 -12.88
C GLY A 74 4.06 -2.03 -11.69
N VAL A 75 4.82 -1.83 -10.61
CA VAL A 75 4.36 -1.09 -9.43
C VAL A 75 4.38 0.42 -9.69
N THR A 76 5.53 0.98 -10.08
CA THR A 76 5.73 2.44 -10.15
C THR A 76 4.99 3.10 -11.31
N ALA A 77 5.16 2.60 -12.53
CA ALA A 77 4.44 3.10 -13.70
C ALA A 77 3.00 2.58 -13.75
N GLY A 78 2.78 1.31 -13.38
CA GLY A 78 1.48 0.66 -13.39
C GLY A 78 0.62 1.05 -12.18
N ALA A 79 0.69 0.27 -11.09
CA ALA A 79 -0.20 0.41 -9.95
C ALA A 79 -0.22 1.84 -9.39
N HIS A 80 0.94 2.47 -9.25
CA HIS A 80 1.07 3.81 -8.70
C HIS A 80 0.60 4.89 -9.68
N ARG A 81 1.31 5.10 -10.81
CA ARG A 81 1.04 6.25 -11.68
C ARG A 81 -0.18 6.09 -12.57
N LEU A 82 -0.36 4.91 -13.19
CA LEU A 82 -1.47 4.68 -14.11
C LEU A 82 -2.79 4.53 -13.35
N TRP A 83 -2.85 3.58 -12.41
CA TRP A 83 -4.13 3.23 -11.76
C TRP A 83 -4.43 4.02 -10.48
N ALA A 84 -3.44 4.29 -9.60
CA ALA A 84 -3.72 5.04 -8.39
C ALA A 84 -3.85 6.54 -8.66
N HIS A 85 -2.87 7.15 -9.33
CA HIS A 85 -2.83 8.59 -9.59
C HIS A 85 -3.49 9.02 -10.90
N ARG A 86 -3.83 8.08 -11.81
CA ARG A 86 -4.41 8.40 -13.12
C ARG A 86 -3.56 9.43 -13.90
N ALA A 87 -2.22 9.39 -13.69
CA ALA A 87 -1.28 10.37 -14.21
C ALA A 87 -1.15 10.35 -15.75
N TYR A 88 -1.54 9.25 -16.39
CA TYR A 88 -1.58 9.10 -17.83
C TYR A 88 -2.62 8.06 -18.25
N LYS A 89 -2.90 7.99 -19.56
CA LYS A 89 -3.79 7.00 -20.15
C LYS A 89 -2.98 5.97 -20.93
N ALA A 90 -3.33 4.69 -20.81
CA ALA A 90 -2.67 3.61 -21.51
C ALA A 90 -3.68 2.78 -22.31
N ARG A 91 -3.28 2.33 -23.52
CA ARG A 91 -4.04 1.36 -24.31
C ARG A 91 -3.92 -0.03 -23.67
N TRP A 92 -4.83 -0.93 -23.99
CA TRP A 92 -4.92 -2.25 -23.38
C TRP A 92 -3.60 -3.07 -23.41
N PRO A 93 -2.73 -3.03 -24.46
CA PRO A 93 -1.50 -3.84 -24.44
C PRO A 93 -0.53 -3.39 -23.33
N LEU A 94 -0.37 -2.06 -23.16
CA LEU A 94 0.48 -1.52 -22.10
C LEU A 94 -0.11 -1.80 -20.73
N ARG A 95 -1.43 -1.69 -20.56
CA ARG A 95 -2.10 -2.04 -19.28
C ARG A 95 -1.88 -3.51 -18.93
N LEU A 96 -1.99 -4.42 -19.91
CA LEU A 96 -1.74 -5.84 -19.70
C LEU A 96 -0.29 -6.10 -19.30
N LEU A 97 0.67 -5.51 -20.00
CA LEU A 97 2.09 -5.62 -19.69
C LEU A 97 2.40 -5.14 -18.26
N LEU A 98 1.87 -3.98 -17.87
CA LEU A 98 2.06 -3.42 -16.53
C LEU A 98 1.37 -4.25 -15.45
N ALA A 99 0.22 -4.85 -15.74
CA ALA A 99 -0.46 -5.75 -14.80
C ALA A 99 0.34 -7.05 -14.57
N LEU A 100 0.89 -7.63 -15.63
CA LEU A 100 1.78 -8.80 -15.53
C LEU A 100 3.04 -8.45 -14.74
N ALA A 101 3.67 -7.31 -15.03
CA ALA A 101 4.85 -6.82 -14.31
C ALA A 101 4.55 -6.56 -12.83
N GLN A 102 3.39 -6.00 -12.49
CA GLN A 102 2.97 -5.79 -11.11
C GLN A 102 2.71 -7.12 -10.38
N THR A 103 2.15 -8.12 -11.06
CA THR A 103 1.99 -9.47 -10.50
C THR A 103 3.33 -10.10 -10.13
N MET A 104 4.38 -9.88 -10.95
CA MET A 104 5.74 -10.33 -10.68
C MET A 104 6.35 -9.69 -9.42
N ALA A 105 5.87 -8.53 -9.00
CA ALA A 105 6.36 -7.82 -7.81
C ALA A 105 5.84 -8.40 -6.48
N PHE A 106 4.90 -9.33 -6.48
CA PHE A 106 4.31 -9.95 -5.28
C PHE A 106 3.71 -8.96 -4.26
N GLN A 107 3.14 -7.85 -4.73
CA GLN A 107 2.61 -6.78 -3.89
C GLN A 107 1.06 -6.74 -3.86
N ASN A 108 0.39 -7.85 -3.68
CA ASN A 108 -1.06 -7.98 -3.81
C ASN A 108 -1.56 -7.68 -5.24
N HIS A 109 -2.85 -7.84 -5.48
CA HIS A 109 -3.44 -7.46 -6.77
C HIS A 109 -3.61 -5.93 -6.87
N ILE A 110 -3.64 -5.41 -8.11
CA ILE A 110 -3.70 -3.97 -8.42
C ILE A 110 -4.84 -3.28 -7.67
N TYR A 111 -6.03 -3.87 -7.61
CA TYR A 111 -7.19 -3.26 -6.97
C TYR A 111 -6.95 -2.95 -5.49
N GLU A 112 -6.41 -3.91 -4.72
CA GLU A 112 -6.09 -3.70 -3.31
C GLU A 112 -4.94 -2.72 -3.12
N TRP A 113 -3.88 -2.86 -3.92
CA TRP A 113 -2.74 -1.96 -3.88
C TRP A 113 -3.16 -0.50 -4.10
N VAL A 114 -3.97 -0.25 -5.11
CA VAL A 114 -4.47 1.09 -5.45
C VAL A 114 -5.40 1.64 -4.38
N ARG A 115 -6.30 0.81 -3.84
CA ARG A 115 -7.18 1.23 -2.74
C ARG A 115 -6.35 1.70 -1.54
N ASP A 116 -5.41 0.89 -1.10
CA ASP A 116 -4.56 1.21 0.05
C ASP A 116 -3.71 2.45 -0.20
N HIS A 117 -3.23 2.63 -1.42
CA HIS A 117 -2.46 3.81 -1.80
C HIS A 117 -3.31 5.08 -1.84
N ARG A 118 -4.55 5.02 -2.33
CA ARG A 118 -5.50 6.14 -2.28
C ARG A 118 -5.90 6.47 -0.83
N VAL A 119 -6.06 5.45 0.03
CA VAL A 119 -6.27 5.65 1.48
C VAL A 119 -5.07 6.35 2.10
N HIS A 120 -3.85 5.89 1.81
CA HIS A 120 -2.62 6.53 2.29
C HIS A 120 -2.60 8.02 1.93
N HIS A 121 -2.81 8.39 0.68
CA HIS A 121 -2.82 9.80 0.28
C HIS A 121 -3.91 10.63 0.94
N LYS A 122 -5.09 10.06 1.16
CA LYS A 122 -6.21 10.79 1.74
C LYS A 122 -6.13 10.92 3.26
N PHE A 123 -5.51 9.94 3.93
CA PHE A 123 -5.48 9.81 5.39
C PHE A 123 -4.05 9.66 5.93
N THR A 124 -3.07 10.26 5.25
CA THR A 124 -1.64 10.21 5.62
C THR A 124 -1.44 10.51 7.10
N GLU A 125 -0.59 9.70 7.76
CA GLU A 125 -0.21 9.84 9.17
C GLU A 125 -1.35 9.72 10.19
N THR A 126 -2.48 9.13 9.80
CA THR A 126 -3.57 8.75 10.72
C THR A 126 -3.59 7.23 10.93
N ASP A 127 -4.47 6.71 11.79
CA ASP A 127 -4.65 5.28 11.98
C ASP A 127 -5.25 4.57 10.76
N ALA A 128 -5.85 5.32 9.84
CA ALA A 128 -6.32 4.82 8.56
C ALA A 128 -5.20 4.70 7.50
N ASP A 129 -4.01 5.27 7.75
CA ASP A 129 -2.87 5.11 6.85
C ASP A 129 -2.25 3.71 7.00
N PRO A 130 -2.27 2.85 5.96
CA PRO A 130 -1.75 1.49 6.04
C PRO A 130 -0.30 1.40 6.50
N HIS A 131 0.53 2.37 6.13
CA HIS A 131 1.96 2.44 6.43
C HIS A 131 2.36 3.75 7.10
N ASN A 132 1.58 4.15 8.10
CA ASN A 132 1.71 5.38 8.88
C ASN A 132 3.13 5.59 9.41
N ALA A 133 3.81 6.64 8.92
CA ALA A 133 5.18 6.98 9.29
C ALA A 133 5.34 7.38 10.76
N LYS A 134 4.28 7.88 11.41
CA LYS A 134 4.30 8.18 12.85
C LYS A 134 4.50 6.97 13.75
N ARG A 135 4.30 5.76 13.21
CA ARG A 135 4.59 4.49 13.90
C ARG A 135 6.06 4.05 13.78
N GLY A 136 6.90 4.89 13.18
CA GLY A 136 8.33 4.69 13.02
C GLY A 136 8.73 4.10 11.66
N PHE A 137 10.03 4.26 11.34
CA PHE A 137 10.60 3.88 10.04
C PHE A 137 10.41 2.39 9.73
N PHE A 138 10.72 1.50 10.70
CA PHE A 138 10.56 0.06 10.48
C PHE A 138 9.11 -0.30 10.14
N PHE A 139 8.13 0.29 10.85
CA PHE A 139 6.72 0.04 10.57
C PHE A 139 6.34 0.50 9.17
N SER A 140 6.63 1.75 8.82
CA SER A 140 6.23 2.32 7.53
C SER A 140 6.92 1.66 6.34
N HIS A 141 8.13 1.13 6.53
CA HIS A 141 8.90 0.49 5.46
C HIS A 141 8.47 -0.97 5.22
N ILE A 142 8.42 -1.79 6.26
CA ILE A 142 8.16 -3.24 6.13
C ILE A 142 7.25 -3.81 7.21
N GLY A 143 7.29 -3.26 8.44
CA GLY A 143 6.60 -3.82 9.59
C GLY A 143 5.08 -3.88 9.44
N TRP A 144 4.49 -2.92 8.70
CA TRP A 144 3.05 -2.89 8.41
C TRP A 144 2.55 -4.15 7.67
N LEU A 145 3.41 -4.82 6.91
CA LEU A 145 3.11 -6.08 6.22
C LEU A 145 3.10 -7.29 7.16
N MET A 146 3.71 -7.17 8.34
CA MET A 146 3.82 -8.24 9.33
C MET A 146 2.68 -8.25 10.36
N VAL A 147 1.82 -7.23 10.34
CA VAL A 147 0.70 -7.06 11.27
C VAL A 147 -0.63 -6.92 10.52
N ARG A 148 -1.74 -7.17 11.22
CA ARG A 148 -3.06 -6.87 10.65
C ARG A 148 -3.23 -5.37 10.51
N LYS A 149 -3.85 -4.94 9.40
CA LYS A 149 -4.19 -3.53 9.18
C LYS A 149 -5.15 -3.04 10.27
N HIS A 150 -4.99 -1.79 10.69
CA HIS A 150 -5.94 -1.15 11.59
C HIS A 150 -7.35 -1.16 10.97
N LYS A 151 -8.39 -1.26 11.81
CA LYS A 151 -9.79 -1.27 11.34
C LYS A 151 -10.14 -0.06 10.50
N ASP A 152 -9.60 1.10 10.84
CA ASP A 152 -9.87 2.36 10.13
C ASP A 152 -9.34 2.32 8.69
N VAL A 153 -8.31 1.51 8.38
CA VAL A 153 -7.86 1.29 6.99
C VAL A 153 -8.98 0.68 6.15
N PHE A 154 -9.72 -0.29 6.71
CA PHE A 154 -10.85 -0.91 6.02
C PHE A 154 -12.06 0.02 5.94
N GLU A 155 -12.41 0.68 7.04
CA GLU A 155 -13.55 1.60 7.10
C GLU A 155 -13.37 2.78 6.13
N LYS A 156 -12.19 3.41 6.14
CA LYS A 156 -11.87 4.51 5.22
C LYS A 156 -11.65 3.99 3.79
N GLY A 157 -11.08 2.80 3.65
CA GLY A 157 -10.93 2.12 2.36
C GLY A 157 -12.26 1.89 1.64
N ALA A 158 -13.32 1.56 2.37
CA ALA A 158 -14.66 1.40 1.82
C ALA A 158 -15.25 2.72 1.26
N SER A 159 -14.76 3.87 1.72
CA SER A 159 -15.19 5.21 1.24
C SER A 159 -14.39 5.74 0.04
N ILE A 160 -13.41 4.96 -0.46
CA ILE A 160 -12.59 5.35 -1.62
C ILE A 160 -13.32 4.97 -2.91
N ASP A 161 -13.43 5.93 -3.82
CA ASP A 161 -13.95 5.65 -5.16
C ASP A 161 -12.98 4.75 -5.95
N MET A 162 -13.46 3.56 -6.30
CA MET A 162 -12.75 2.54 -7.06
C MET A 162 -13.42 2.20 -8.39
N SER A 163 -14.44 2.97 -8.79
CA SER A 163 -15.28 2.70 -9.95
C SER A 163 -14.53 2.64 -11.28
N ASP A 164 -13.40 3.35 -11.38
CA ASP A 164 -12.52 3.31 -12.55
C ASP A 164 -11.78 1.97 -12.70
N LEU A 165 -11.37 1.36 -11.58
CA LEU A 165 -10.73 0.05 -11.58
C LEU A 165 -11.75 -1.08 -11.79
N GLU A 166 -12.96 -0.92 -11.28
CA GLU A 166 -14.05 -1.88 -11.47
C GLU A 166 -14.47 -1.99 -12.95
N LYS A 167 -14.32 -0.90 -13.71
CA LYS A 167 -14.54 -0.85 -15.15
C LYS A 167 -13.35 -1.33 -15.99
N ASP A 168 -12.16 -1.57 -15.37
CA ASP A 168 -10.99 -2.05 -16.07
C ASP A 168 -10.94 -3.59 -16.05
N PRO A 169 -11.19 -4.26 -17.20
CA PRO A 169 -11.26 -5.72 -17.25
C PRO A 169 -9.92 -6.39 -16.91
N ILE A 170 -8.78 -5.71 -17.15
CA ILE A 170 -7.44 -6.25 -16.83
C ILE A 170 -7.24 -6.28 -15.32
N VAL A 171 -7.61 -5.20 -14.62
CA VAL A 171 -7.54 -5.13 -13.16
C VAL A 171 -8.47 -6.16 -12.52
N MET A 172 -9.69 -6.28 -13.03
CA MET A 172 -10.66 -7.22 -12.51
C MET A 172 -10.32 -8.68 -12.79
N LEU A 173 -9.60 -8.96 -13.91
CA LEU A 173 -9.06 -10.29 -14.19
C LEU A 173 -7.94 -10.66 -13.22
N GLN A 174 -7.03 -9.73 -12.94
CA GLN A 174 -5.92 -9.97 -12.01
C GLN A 174 -6.39 -10.13 -10.55
N LYS A 175 -7.52 -9.53 -10.18
CA LYS A 175 -8.13 -9.64 -8.84
C LYS A 175 -8.70 -11.05 -8.56
N LYS A 176 -9.05 -11.84 -9.59
CA LYS A 176 -9.61 -13.20 -9.46
C LYS A 176 -8.55 -14.23 -9.08
#